data_bca41e06380aab3078e23ef04c12971e
#
_entry.id   bca41e06380aab3078e23ef04c12971e
#
_cell.length_a   1.000
_cell.length_b   1.000
_cell.length_c   1.000
_cell.angle_alpha   90.00
_cell.angle_beta   90.00
_cell.angle_gamma   90.00
#
_symmetry.space_group_name_H-M   'P 1'
#
loop_
_entity.id
_entity.type
_entity.pdbx_description
1 polymer ?
#
loop_
_entity_poly.entity_id
_entity_poly.type
_entity_poly.pdbx_seq_one_letter_code
_entity_poly.pdbx_strand_id
1 'polypeptide(L)'
;MDKKKSAFLARFRGWIQAGAALLTNIHLPNFAKGVLYQGKGKTVCVPGLNCYSCPGAAGACPIGAFQAVVGSSKFRFSYYITGILILLGVLLGRFICGFLCPFGWLQELLHKIPSPKCSTKRLKPLRYLKYAVLLIMVVLLPALVVNEMGMGDPFFCKYLCPQGVLEGAIPLSLTNAGIRAALGKLFSWKFCILLAVVVASVVFYRPFCKWLCPLGAFYAVMNRVSLFQMRVDTDKCVSCGACARACKMDVDITKTPNHAECIRCGMCIKSCPTKAIHYQYGFGDKADNNKEI
;
A
#
# COMPACT_ATOMS: atom_id res chain seq x y z
N MET A 1 1.27 -6.53 -23.00
CA MET A 1 0.66 -7.75 -22.39
C MET A 1 -0.67 -8.03 -23.08
N ASP A 2 -0.99 -9.28 -23.40
CA ASP A 2 -2.22 -9.65 -24.12
C ASP A 2 -3.49 -9.21 -23.34
N LYS A 3 -4.52 -8.76 -24.10
CA LYS A 3 -5.81 -8.30 -23.53
C LYS A 3 -6.50 -9.40 -22.70
N LYS A 4 -6.36 -10.68 -23.12
CA LYS A 4 -6.86 -11.84 -22.36
C LYS A 4 -6.19 -11.96 -20.99
N LYS A 5 -4.85 -11.80 -20.90
CA LYS A 5 -4.09 -11.83 -19.65
C LYS A 5 -4.47 -10.66 -18.74
N SER A 6 -4.73 -9.48 -19.31
CA SER A 6 -5.16 -8.30 -18.55
C SER A 6 -6.54 -8.51 -17.89
N ALA A 7 -7.48 -9.09 -18.63
CA ALA A 7 -8.81 -9.43 -18.11
C ALA A 7 -8.75 -10.52 -17.02
N PHE A 8 -7.88 -11.53 -17.21
CA PHE A 8 -7.64 -12.59 -16.24
C PHE A 8 -7.13 -12.04 -14.91
N LEU A 9 -6.05 -11.23 -14.93
CA LEU A 9 -5.51 -10.60 -13.71
C LEU A 9 -6.59 -9.77 -12.98
N ALA A 10 -7.36 -8.97 -13.71
CA ALA A 10 -8.43 -8.19 -13.13
C ALA A 10 -9.52 -9.07 -12.48
N ARG A 11 -9.86 -10.24 -13.09
CA ARG A 11 -10.86 -11.18 -12.58
C ARG A 11 -10.41 -11.87 -11.31
N PHE A 12 -9.19 -12.37 -11.26
CA PHE A 12 -8.65 -13.16 -10.15
C PHE A 12 -7.93 -12.34 -9.10
N ARG A 13 -8.02 -11.00 -9.17
CA ARG A 13 -7.35 -10.08 -8.26
C ARG A 13 -7.53 -10.43 -6.77
N GLY A 14 -8.74 -10.76 -6.34
CA GLY A 14 -9.03 -11.10 -4.94
C GLY A 14 -8.27 -12.34 -4.46
N TRP A 15 -8.16 -13.35 -5.30
CA TRP A 15 -7.38 -14.57 -5.02
C TRP A 15 -5.88 -14.28 -4.97
N ILE A 16 -5.38 -13.44 -5.88
CA ILE A 16 -3.98 -13.01 -5.88
C ILE A 16 -3.66 -12.25 -4.59
N GLN A 17 -4.56 -11.36 -4.14
CA GLN A 17 -4.39 -10.63 -2.89
C GLN A 17 -4.39 -11.57 -1.67
N ALA A 18 -5.30 -12.55 -1.63
CA ALA A 18 -5.35 -13.55 -0.57
C ALA A 18 -4.06 -14.38 -0.53
N GLY A 19 -3.61 -14.87 -1.69
CA GLY A 19 -2.34 -15.60 -1.81
C GLY A 19 -1.14 -14.76 -1.37
N ALA A 20 -1.07 -13.50 -1.78
CA ALA A 20 -0.01 -12.58 -1.36
C ALA A 20 -0.03 -12.33 0.16
N ALA A 21 -1.22 -12.17 0.76
CA ALA A 21 -1.35 -12.01 2.21
C ALA A 21 -0.91 -13.25 2.98
N LEU A 22 -1.22 -14.45 2.48
CA LEU A 22 -0.77 -15.71 3.06
C LEU A 22 0.75 -15.89 2.92
N LEU A 23 1.31 -15.62 1.75
CA LEU A 23 2.76 -15.74 1.52
C LEU A 23 3.57 -14.76 2.36
N THR A 24 3.09 -13.54 2.55
CA THR A 24 3.76 -12.55 3.40
C THR A 24 3.64 -12.85 4.89
N ASN A 25 2.67 -13.69 5.29
CA ASN A 25 2.41 -14.10 6.67
C ASN A 25 2.40 -15.63 6.83
N ILE A 26 3.36 -16.31 6.23
CA ILE A 26 3.40 -17.79 6.15
C ILE A 26 3.52 -18.46 7.52
N HIS A 27 4.07 -17.78 8.53
CA HIS A 27 4.28 -18.33 9.88
C HIS A 27 3.03 -18.20 10.76
N LEU A 28 1.84 -18.55 10.23
CA LEU A 28 0.55 -18.48 10.93
C LEU A 28 0.54 -19.17 12.31
N PRO A 29 1.19 -20.34 12.53
CA PRO A 29 1.21 -20.99 13.85
C PRO A 29 1.82 -20.12 14.96
N ASN A 30 2.65 -19.14 14.63
CA ASN A 30 3.26 -18.25 15.61
C ASN A 30 2.24 -17.29 16.25
N PHE A 31 1.09 -17.05 15.62
CA PHE A 31 0.00 -16.28 16.24
C PHE A 31 -0.54 -17.01 17.50
N ALA A 32 -0.67 -18.34 17.44
CA ALA A 32 -1.13 -19.13 18.58
C ALA A 32 -0.03 -19.28 19.65
N LYS A 33 1.24 -19.33 19.23
CA LYS A 33 2.38 -19.46 20.16
C LYS A 33 2.80 -18.14 20.80
N GLY A 34 2.35 -16.99 20.28
CA GLY A 34 2.76 -15.66 20.75
C GLY A 34 4.24 -15.35 20.55
N VAL A 35 4.88 -15.95 19.54
CA VAL A 35 6.32 -15.84 19.28
C VAL A 35 6.54 -15.13 17.93
N LEU A 36 7.50 -14.20 17.89
CA LEU A 36 7.91 -13.54 16.65
C LEU A 36 8.87 -14.44 15.86
N TYR A 37 8.62 -14.61 14.58
CA TYR A 37 9.60 -15.22 13.68
C TYR A 37 10.85 -14.33 13.57
N GLN A 38 12.02 -14.87 13.83
CA GLN A 38 13.31 -14.16 13.80
C GLN A 38 14.30 -14.73 12.77
N GLY A 39 13.81 -15.52 11.82
CA GLY A 39 14.65 -16.14 10.80
C GLY A 39 15.15 -15.14 9.74
N LYS A 40 16.08 -15.62 8.88
CA LYS A 40 16.71 -14.84 7.80
C LYS A 40 15.71 -14.17 6.84
N GLY A 41 14.47 -14.64 6.74
CA GLY A 41 13.42 -13.99 5.93
C GLY A 41 13.15 -12.53 6.35
N LYS A 42 13.33 -12.18 7.63
CA LYS A 42 13.15 -10.80 8.13
C LYS A 42 14.17 -9.79 7.57
N THR A 43 15.25 -10.23 6.98
CA THR A 43 16.21 -9.34 6.29
C THR A 43 15.71 -8.89 4.92
N VAL A 44 14.69 -9.56 4.37
CA VAL A 44 14.12 -9.24 3.06
C VAL A 44 12.85 -8.39 3.24
N CYS A 45 12.73 -7.31 2.47
CA CYS A 45 11.53 -6.49 2.46
C CYS A 45 10.41 -7.13 1.62
N VAL A 46 9.21 -7.22 2.19
CA VAL A 46 8.00 -7.56 1.43
C VAL A 46 7.54 -6.34 0.61
N PRO A 47 6.87 -6.53 -0.53
CA PRO A 47 6.48 -5.40 -1.39
C PRO A 47 5.36 -4.53 -0.80
N GLY A 48 4.49 -5.09 0.04
CA GLY A 48 3.34 -4.42 0.64
C GLY A 48 3.56 -3.95 2.07
N LEU A 49 2.55 -3.30 2.63
CA LEU A 49 2.54 -2.93 4.05
C LEU A 49 2.23 -4.18 4.88
N ASN A 50 3.22 -4.65 5.63
CA ASN A 50 3.13 -5.78 6.56
C ASN A 50 4.01 -5.51 7.79
N CYS A 51 3.51 -5.75 9.00
CA CYS A 51 4.24 -5.33 10.19
C CYS A 51 5.44 -6.24 10.49
N TYR A 52 6.62 -5.65 10.78
CA TYR A 52 7.80 -6.42 11.24
C TYR A 52 7.52 -7.19 12.54
N SER A 53 6.72 -6.61 13.44
CA SER A 53 6.33 -7.22 14.71
C SER A 53 5.15 -8.19 14.59
N CYS A 54 4.70 -8.53 13.38
CA CYS A 54 3.70 -9.57 13.16
C CYS A 54 4.31 -10.96 13.45
N PRO A 55 3.67 -11.80 14.28
CA PRO A 55 4.11 -13.17 14.52
C PRO A 55 4.24 -14.01 13.24
N GLY A 56 3.30 -13.83 12.32
CA GLY A 56 3.24 -14.55 11.05
C GLY A 56 4.14 -14.00 9.95
N ALA A 57 4.69 -12.79 10.08
CA ALA A 57 5.39 -12.11 9.00
C ALA A 57 6.68 -12.82 8.57
N ALA A 58 6.76 -13.15 7.29
CA ALA A 58 7.93 -13.77 6.67
C ALA A 58 9.07 -12.77 6.40
N GLY A 59 8.75 -11.48 6.19
CA GLY A 59 9.71 -10.44 5.84
C GLY A 59 9.47 -9.12 6.56
N ALA A 60 10.30 -8.13 6.28
CA ALA A 60 10.25 -6.80 6.90
C ALA A 60 9.32 -5.85 6.14
N CYS A 61 8.67 -4.94 6.87
CA CYS A 61 7.93 -3.83 6.28
C CYS A 61 8.90 -2.84 5.61
N PRO A 62 8.73 -2.51 4.33
CA PRO A 62 9.66 -1.62 3.63
C PRO A 62 9.70 -0.19 4.21
N ILE A 63 8.58 0.32 4.71
CA ILE A 63 8.54 1.65 5.35
C ILE A 63 9.21 1.62 6.73
N GLY A 64 9.02 0.55 7.51
CA GLY A 64 9.70 0.40 8.80
C GLY A 64 11.21 0.29 8.62
N ALA A 65 11.64 -0.53 7.67
CA ALA A 65 13.05 -0.68 7.32
C ALA A 65 13.66 0.63 6.78
N PHE A 66 12.93 1.37 5.95
CA PHE A 66 13.38 2.66 5.41
C PHE A 66 13.53 3.72 6.52
N GLN A 67 12.61 3.80 7.48
CA GLN A 67 12.75 4.69 8.64
C GLN A 67 13.98 4.35 9.49
N ALA A 68 14.25 3.04 9.70
CA ALA A 68 15.44 2.61 10.43
C ALA A 68 16.73 3.02 9.69
N VAL A 69 16.76 2.93 8.36
CA VAL A 69 17.91 3.37 7.54
C VAL A 69 18.08 4.89 7.62
N VAL A 70 17.01 5.66 7.50
CA VAL A 70 17.05 7.13 7.61
C VAL A 70 17.47 7.56 9.01
N GLY A 71 16.92 6.93 10.07
CA GLY A 71 17.29 7.23 11.46
C GLY A 71 18.73 6.84 11.83
N SER A 72 19.34 5.89 11.11
CA SER A 72 20.75 5.48 11.30
C SER A 72 21.71 6.12 10.29
N SER A 73 21.26 7.08 9.49
CA SER A 73 22.05 7.68 8.40
C SER A 73 23.34 8.35 8.84
N LYS A 74 23.42 8.82 10.09
CA LYS A 74 24.65 9.38 10.69
C LYS A 74 25.77 8.34 10.85
N PHE A 75 25.44 7.05 11.02
CA PHE A 75 26.38 5.97 11.20
C PHE A 75 26.65 5.22 9.90
N ARG A 76 25.56 4.75 9.24
CA ARG A 76 25.66 3.98 8.01
C ARG A 76 24.34 4.03 7.24
N PHE A 77 24.36 4.49 6.00
CA PHE A 77 23.19 4.44 5.14
C PHE A 77 23.13 3.11 4.38
N SER A 78 22.07 2.33 4.58
CA SER A 78 21.88 1.07 3.87
C SER A 78 21.15 1.30 2.54
N TYR A 79 21.90 1.32 1.44
CA TYR A 79 21.35 1.47 0.09
C TYR A 79 20.45 0.31 -0.35
N TYR A 80 20.58 -0.85 0.29
CA TYR A 80 19.80 -2.05 -0.02
C TYR A 80 18.28 -1.80 0.07
N ILE A 81 17.79 -1.23 1.16
CA ILE A 81 16.38 -0.96 1.39
C ILE A 81 15.84 0.06 0.39
N THR A 82 16.59 1.15 0.20
CA THR A 82 16.22 2.20 -0.76
C THR A 82 16.21 1.65 -2.19
N GLY A 83 17.23 0.85 -2.54
CA GLY A 83 17.34 0.20 -3.85
C GLY A 83 16.16 -0.74 -4.14
N ILE A 84 15.78 -1.59 -3.18
CA ILE A 84 14.61 -2.48 -3.35
C ILE A 84 13.32 -1.67 -3.51
N LEU A 85 13.11 -0.63 -2.71
CA LEU A 85 11.91 0.21 -2.83
C LEU A 85 11.83 0.87 -4.21
N ILE A 86 12.94 1.43 -4.70
CA ILE A 86 13.01 2.05 -6.03
C ILE A 86 12.80 0.99 -7.11
N LEU A 87 13.48 -0.15 -7.02
CA LEU A 87 13.36 -1.25 -7.98
C LEU A 87 11.91 -1.72 -8.10
N LEU A 88 11.27 -2.04 -6.99
CA LEU A 88 9.85 -2.44 -6.96
C LEU A 88 8.93 -1.32 -7.48
N GLY A 89 9.23 -0.07 -7.15
CA GLY A 89 8.49 1.10 -7.64
C GLY A 89 8.59 1.26 -9.15
N VAL A 90 9.79 1.10 -9.72
CA VAL A 90 10.03 1.21 -11.17
C VAL A 90 9.43 0.00 -11.91
N LEU A 91 9.58 -1.21 -11.40
CA LEU A 91 9.04 -2.41 -12.06
C LEU A 91 7.51 -2.43 -12.05
N LEU A 92 6.88 -2.17 -10.91
CA LEU A 92 5.46 -2.44 -10.69
C LEU A 92 4.64 -1.19 -10.31
N GLY A 93 5.27 -0.14 -9.77
CA GLY A 93 4.56 1.04 -9.27
C GLY A 93 3.48 0.69 -8.25
N ARG A 94 2.31 1.32 -8.35
CA ARG A 94 1.17 1.07 -7.43
C ARG A 94 0.40 -0.23 -7.70
N PHE A 95 0.81 -1.04 -8.66
CA PHE A 95 0.28 -2.41 -8.81
C PHE A 95 0.46 -3.20 -7.51
N ILE A 96 1.58 -3.01 -6.82
CA ILE A 96 1.85 -3.60 -5.50
C ILE A 96 0.71 -3.29 -4.51
N CYS A 97 0.27 -2.04 -4.45
CA CYS A 97 -0.86 -1.64 -3.59
C CYS A 97 -2.17 -2.31 -4.00
N GLY A 98 -2.35 -2.58 -5.30
CA GLY A 98 -3.55 -3.19 -5.85
C GLY A 98 -3.65 -4.70 -5.67
N PHE A 99 -2.52 -5.42 -5.66
CA PHE A 99 -2.48 -6.88 -5.75
C PHE A 99 -1.71 -7.57 -4.63
N LEU A 100 -0.66 -6.93 -4.08
CA LEU A 100 0.29 -7.59 -3.18
C LEU A 100 0.21 -7.08 -1.73
N CYS A 101 -0.50 -6.00 -1.45
CA CYS A 101 -0.55 -5.40 -0.12
C CYS A 101 -1.64 -6.03 0.76
N PRO A 102 -1.29 -6.74 1.86
CA PRO A 102 -2.26 -7.37 2.76
C PRO A 102 -3.21 -6.36 3.40
N PHE A 103 -2.68 -5.23 3.88
CA PHE A 103 -3.50 -4.19 4.50
C PHE A 103 -4.47 -3.52 3.52
N GLY A 104 -4.07 -3.40 2.24
CA GLY A 104 -4.97 -2.93 1.19
C GLY A 104 -6.11 -3.91 0.93
N TRP A 105 -5.85 -5.21 0.99
CA TRP A 105 -6.85 -6.25 0.86
C TRP A 105 -7.84 -6.25 2.03
N LEU A 106 -7.35 -6.12 3.27
CA LEU A 106 -8.19 -6.00 4.46
C LEU A 106 -9.19 -4.83 4.33
N GLN A 107 -8.73 -3.64 3.93
CA GLN A 107 -9.61 -2.49 3.72
C GLN A 107 -10.70 -2.75 2.66
N GLU A 108 -10.38 -3.54 1.62
CA GLU A 108 -11.37 -3.95 0.62
C GLU A 108 -12.39 -4.94 1.16
N LEU A 109 -11.97 -5.86 2.03
CA LEU A 109 -12.88 -6.79 2.70
C LEU A 109 -13.86 -6.02 3.62
N LEU A 110 -13.33 -5.09 4.42
CA LEU A 110 -14.17 -4.23 5.28
C LEU A 110 -15.15 -3.40 4.44
N HIS A 111 -14.70 -2.90 3.28
CA HIS A 111 -15.59 -2.15 2.39
C HIS A 111 -16.70 -2.98 1.75
N LYS A 112 -16.66 -4.32 1.79
CA LYS A 112 -17.76 -5.18 1.31
C LYS A 112 -18.93 -5.26 2.30
N ILE A 113 -18.72 -4.91 3.57
CA ILE A 113 -19.78 -4.88 4.59
C ILE A 113 -20.89 -3.92 4.11
N PRO A 114 -22.17 -4.32 4.12
CA PRO A 114 -23.26 -3.46 3.70
C PRO A 114 -23.37 -2.25 4.63
N SER A 115 -23.15 -1.07 4.08
CA SER A 115 -23.15 0.22 4.79
C SER A 115 -23.31 1.36 3.78
N PRO A 116 -23.70 2.56 4.19
CA PRO A 116 -23.75 3.72 3.31
C PRO A 116 -22.36 4.01 2.75
N LYS A 117 -22.20 3.91 1.42
CA LYS A 117 -20.93 4.14 0.73
C LYS A 117 -20.81 5.59 0.30
N CYS A 118 -19.81 6.28 0.84
CA CYS A 118 -19.56 7.68 0.52
C CYS A 118 -18.49 7.82 -0.57
N SER A 119 -18.72 8.75 -1.50
CA SER A 119 -17.75 9.10 -2.51
C SER A 119 -16.64 9.99 -1.94
N THR A 120 -15.40 9.68 -2.28
CA THR A 120 -14.23 10.46 -1.87
C THR A 120 -13.86 11.60 -2.83
N LYS A 121 -14.71 11.86 -3.87
CA LYS A 121 -14.43 12.88 -4.89
C LYS A 121 -14.25 14.28 -4.32
N ARG A 122 -15.01 14.66 -3.28
CA ARG A 122 -14.89 15.96 -2.59
C ARG A 122 -13.63 16.05 -1.71
N LEU A 123 -13.09 14.91 -1.28
CA LEU A 123 -11.91 14.81 -0.40
C LEU A 123 -10.59 14.65 -1.17
N LYS A 124 -10.55 15.04 -2.44
CA LYS A 124 -9.33 14.98 -3.27
C LYS A 124 -8.11 15.68 -2.64
N PRO A 125 -8.22 16.88 -2.01
CA PRO A 125 -7.07 17.55 -1.39
C PRO A 125 -6.42 16.71 -0.29
N LEU A 126 -7.20 15.88 0.43
CA LEU A 126 -6.69 15.04 1.51
C LEU A 126 -5.66 13.99 1.03
N ARG A 127 -5.59 13.73 -0.28
CA ARG A 127 -4.58 12.83 -0.88
C ARG A 127 -3.15 13.35 -0.72
N TYR A 128 -2.96 14.65 -0.54
CA TYR A 128 -1.64 15.24 -0.31
C TYR A 128 -1.10 14.93 1.09
N LEU A 129 -1.98 14.62 2.06
CA LEU A 129 -1.59 14.30 3.42
C LEU A 129 -0.61 13.11 3.49
N LYS A 130 -0.77 12.08 2.67
CA LYS A 130 0.17 10.93 2.64
C LYS A 130 1.59 11.33 2.22
N TYR A 131 1.74 12.36 1.36
CA TYR A 131 3.06 12.87 0.97
C TYR A 131 3.68 13.68 2.10
N ALA A 132 2.87 14.46 2.84
CA ALA A 132 3.32 15.12 4.06
C ALA A 132 3.74 14.10 5.14
N VAL A 133 2.97 13.03 5.34
CA VAL A 133 3.33 11.92 6.24
C VAL A 133 4.64 11.25 5.80
N LEU A 134 4.81 10.99 4.50
CA LEU A 134 6.05 10.42 3.96
C LEU A 134 7.24 11.34 4.25
N LEU A 135 7.14 12.63 3.91
CA LEU A 135 8.24 13.58 4.07
C LEU A 135 8.55 13.83 5.55
N ILE A 136 7.53 14.14 6.36
CA ILE A 136 7.73 14.56 7.76
C ILE A 136 8.00 13.35 8.65
N MET A 137 7.10 12.34 8.68
CA MET A 137 7.19 11.27 9.67
C MET A 137 8.12 10.12 9.27
N VAL A 138 8.41 9.95 7.99
CA VAL A 138 9.26 8.84 7.51
C VAL A 138 10.68 9.31 7.20
N VAL A 139 10.87 10.57 6.77
CA VAL A 139 12.18 11.10 6.38
C VAL A 139 12.69 12.12 7.40
N LEU A 140 12.01 13.26 7.59
CA LEU A 140 12.54 14.37 8.38
C LEU A 140 12.67 14.03 9.86
N LEU A 141 11.60 13.57 10.51
CA LEU A 141 11.65 13.30 11.95
C LEU A 141 12.65 12.22 12.33
N PRO A 142 12.75 11.04 11.66
CA PRO A 142 13.79 10.07 11.97
C PRO A 142 15.20 10.56 11.71
N ALA A 143 15.41 11.49 10.75
CA ALA A 143 16.71 12.04 10.45
C ALA A 143 17.16 13.13 11.45
N LEU A 144 16.22 13.94 11.95
CA LEU A 144 16.52 15.12 12.77
C LEU A 144 16.40 14.84 14.27
N VAL A 145 15.39 14.06 14.68
CA VAL A 145 15.13 13.74 16.08
C VAL A 145 15.75 12.39 16.40
N VAL A 146 16.93 12.45 16.99
CA VAL A 146 17.71 11.27 17.40
C VAL A 146 17.66 11.11 18.92
N ASN A 147 17.72 9.87 19.40
CA ASN A 147 17.81 9.53 20.80
C ASN A 147 19.26 9.74 21.33
N GLU A 148 19.49 9.47 22.62
CA GLU A 148 20.81 9.58 23.26
C GLU A 148 21.90 8.75 22.58
N MET A 149 21.52 7.65 21.92
CA MET A 149 22.42 6.80 21.14
C MET A 149 22.67 7.30 19.71
N GLY A 150 22.10 8.47 19.34
CA GLY A 150 22.25 9.05 17.99
C GLY A 150 21.39 8.36 16.90
N MET A 151 20.47 7.49 17.27
CA MET A 151 19.54 6.83 16.33
C MET A 151 18.17 7.49 16.35
N GLY A 152 17.57 7.69 15.16
CA GLY A 152 16.24 8.25 15.02
C GLY A 152 15.14 7.22 15.25
N ASP A 153 14.08 7.64 15.95
CA ASP A 153 12.89 6.82 16.16
C ASP A 153 12.07 6.65 14.87
N PRO A 154 11.43 5.49 14.66
CA PRO A 154 10.53 5.28 13.51
C PRO A 154 9.14 5.92 13.76
N PHE A 155 9.04 7.24 13.67
CA PHE A 155 7.88 8.05 14.06
C PHE A 155 6.55 7.57 13.45
N PHE A 156 6.53 7.27 12.15
CA PHE A 156 5.31 6.75 11.51
C PHE A 156 4.86 5.42 12.14
N CYS A 157 5.79 4.47 12.30
CA CYS A 157 5.47 3.17 12.91
C CYS A 157 5.08 3.30 14.38
N LYS A 158 5.72 4.21 15.12
CA LYS A 158 5.51 4.43 16.55
C LYS A 158 4.16 5.10 16.84
N TYR A 159 3.75 6.09 16.05
CA TYR A 159 2.62 6.95 16.36
C TYR A 159 1.40 6.82 15.44
N LEU A 160 1.57 6.48 14.16
CA LEU A 160 0.48 6.56 13.18
C LEU A 160 0.10 5.20 12.54
N CYS A 161 1.03 4.24 12.47
CA CYS A 161 0.78 3.00 11.72
C CYS A 161 -0.23 2.08 12.45
N PRO A 162 -1.42 1.82 11.87
CA PRO A 162 -2.43 0.92 12.45
C PRO A 162 -2.04 -0.56 12.32
N GLN A 163 -1.21 -0.91 11.32
CA GLN A 163 -0.81 -2.28 11.04
C GLN A 163 -0.03 -2.89 12.21
N GLY A 164 0.81 -2.10 12.89
CA GLY A 164 1.57 -2.56 14.05
C GLY A 164 0.67 -2.98 15.22
N VAL A 165 -0.49 -2.35 15.39
CA VAL A 165 -1.48 -2.77 16.40
C VAL A 165 -2.23 -4.00 15.93
N LEU A 166 -2.71 -3.99 14.69
CA LEU A 166 -3.52 -5.06 14.13
C LEU A 166 -2.79 -6.41 14.08
N GLU A 167 -1.58 -6.43 13.52
CA GLU A 167 -0.83 -7.66 13.28
C GLU A 167 0.19 -7.99 14.38
N GLY A 168 0.60 -7.00 15.17
CA GLY A 168 1.59 -7.17 16.21
C GLY A 168 0.99 -7.10 17.61
N ALA A 169 0.58 -5.92 18.06
CA ALA A 169 0.23 -5.69 19.45
C ALA A 169 -1.00 -6.51 19.90
N ILE A 170 -2.06 -6.60 19.09
CA ILE A 170 -3.27 -7.36 19.44
C ILE A 170 -2.95 -8.86 19.56
N PRO A 171 -2.39 -9.56 18.56
CA PRO A 171 -2.11 -10.98 18.68
C PRO A 171 -1.16 -11.32 19.84
N LEU A 172 -0.09 -10.52 19.99
CA LEU A 172 0.89 -10.76 21.04
C LEU A 172 0.33 -10.50 22.45
N SER A 173 -0.54 -9.51 22.62
CA SER A 173 -1.16 -9.23 23.91
C SER A 173 -2.20 -10.28 24.32
N LEU A 174 -2.84 -10.93 23.34
CA LEU A 174 -3.79 -12.02 23.61
C LEU A 174 -3.08 -13.28 24.10
N THR A 175 -1.89 -13.56 23.57
CA THR A 175 -1.13 -14.78 23.85
C THR A 175 -0.11 -14.64 24.98
N ASN A 176 0.34 -13.40 25.30
CA ASN A 176 1.38 -13.14 26.28
C ASN A 176 0.92 -12.13 27.34
N ALA A 177 0.79 -12.61 28.58
CA ALA A 177 0.35 -11.79 29.71
C ALA A 177 1.31 -10.64 30.04
N GLY A 178 2.64 -10.86 29.92
CA GLY A 178 3.65 -9.84 30.15
C GLY A 178 3.53 -8.67 29.17
N ILE A 179 3.32 -8.96 27.87
CA ILE A 179 3.10 -7.92 26.85
C ILE A 179 1.79 -7.16 27.15
N ARG A 180 0.73 -7.86 27.54
CA ARG A 180 -0.55 -7.24 27.89
C ARG A 180 -0.41 -6.29 29.08
N ALA A 181 0.35 -6.66 30.09
CA ALA A 181 0.60 -5.81 31.27
C ALA A 181 1.44 -4.56 30.94
N ALA A 182 2.30 -4.64 29.91
CA ALA A 182 3.14 -3.54 29.46
C ALA A 182 2.43 -2.56 28.49
N LEU A 183 1.15 -2.81 28.13
CA LEU A 183 0.40 -1.91 27.24
C LEU A 183 0.11 -0.57 27.95
N GLY A 184 0.68 0.52 27.41
CA GLY A 184 0.52 1.86 27.94
C GLY A 184 -0.34 2.78 27.07
N LYS A 185 -0.32 4.08 27.38
CA LYS A 185 -1.10 5.13 26.67
C LYS A 185 -0.88 5.14 25.16
N LEU A 186 0.34 4.81 24.70
CA LEU A 186 0.67 4.76 23.27
C LEU A 186 -0.12 3.65 22.53
N PHE A 187 -0.36 2.51 23.19
CA PHE A 187 -1.21 1.48 22.63
C PHE A 187 -2.64 1.98 22.44
N SER A 188 -3.22 2.60 23.48
CA SER A 188 -4.59 3.16 23.40
C SER A 188 -4.72 4.17 22.28
N TRP A 189 -3.76 5.09 22.12
CA TRP A 189 -3.71 6.05 21.02
C TRP A 189 -3.74 5.35 19.64
N LYS A 190 -2.84 4.39 19.43
CA LYS A 190 -2.75 3.65 18.17
C LYS A 190 -3.97 2.76 17.92
N PHE A 191 -4.57 2.23 18.98
CA PHE A 191 -5.82 1.46 18.87
C PHE A 191 -6.98 2.33 18.40
N CYS A 192 -7.09 3.56 18.88
CA CYS A 192 -8.06 4.54 18.39
C CYS A 192 -7.85 4.83 16.89
N ILE A 193 -6.59 4.98 16.45
CA ILE A 193 -6.29 5.16 15.01
C ILE A 193 -6.71 3.93 14.21
N LEU A 194 -6.41 2.72 14.69
CA LEU A 194 -6.84 1.49 14.04
C LEU A 194 -8.35 1.43 13.91
N LEU A 195 -9.08 1.72 14.99
CA LEU A 195 -10.55 1.73 15.00
C LEU A 195 -11.09 2.76 14.00
N ALA A 196 -10.55 3.97 13.99
CA ALA A 196 -10.93 5.01 13.04
C ALA A 196 -10.69 4.56 11.58
N VAL A 197 -9.56 3.91 11.27
CA VAL A 197 -9.27 3.36 9.94
C VAL A 197 -10.22 2.23 9.57
N VAL A 198 -10.56 1.34 10.51
CA VAL A 198 -11.52 0.24 10.28
C VAL A 198 -12.90 0.80 9.96
N VAL A 199 -13.43 1.71 10.78
CA VAL A 199 -14.73 2.37 10.56
C VAL A 199 -14.72 3.14 9.23
N ALA A 200 -13.69 3.92 8.98
CA ALA A 200 -13.55 4.64 7.71
C ALA A 200 -13.49 3.67 6.50
N SER A 201 -12.89 2.48 6.65
CA SER A 201 -12.78 1.49 5.56
C SER A 201 -14.12 0.83 5.23
N VAL A 202 -15.04 0.77 6.18
CA VAL A 202 -16.41 0.32 5.94
C VAL A 202 -17.17 1.31 5.03
N VAL A 203 -17.00 2.62 5.25
CA VAL A 203 -17.69 3.69 4.53
C VAL A 203 -16.95 4.09 3.24
N PHE A 204 -15.64 4.30 3.32
CA PHE A 204 -14.80 4.76 2.21
C PHE A 204 -13.94 3.64 1.64
N TYR A 205 -13.74 3.64 0.33
CA TYR A 205 -12.85 2.67 -0.31
C TYR A 205 -11.38 3.01 -0.06
N ARG A 206 -10.67 2.15 0.70
CA ARG A 206 -9.24 2.26 1.01
C ARG A 206 -8.79 3.62 1.57
N PRO A 207 -9.41 4.15 2.65
CA PRO A 207 -9.13 5.49 3.16
C PRO A 207 -7.68 5.66 3.61
N PHE A 208 -7.11 4.69 4.34
CA PHE A 208 -5.72 4.75 4.76
C PHE A 208 -4.76 4.82 3.57
N CYS A 209 -4.97 3.98 2.54
CA CYS A 209 -4.13 3.96 1.34
C CYS A 209 -4.25 5.25 0.52
N LYS A 210 -5.41 5.93 0.56
CA LYS A 210 -5.64 7.20 -0.14
C LYS A 210 -4.97 8.37 0.57
N TRP A 211 -5.03 8.42 1.91
CA TRP A 211 -4.77 9.65 2.67
C TRP A 211 -3.55 9.59 3.58
N LEU A 212 -3.22 8.43 4.15
CA LEU A 212 -2.22 8.33 5.22
C LEU A 212 -1.01 7.45 4.90
N CYS A 213 -1.13 6.50 3.97
CA CYS A 213 -0.10 5.49 3.74
C CYS A 213 1.16 6.07 3.04
N PRO A 214 2.32 6.15 3.72
CA PRO A 214 3.55 6.67 3.12
C PRO A 214 4.11 5.75 2.03
N LEU A 215 3.94 4.43 2.15
CA LEU A 215 4.31 3.47 1.10
C LEU A 215 3.49 3.72 -0.17
N GLY A 216 2.18 4.02 0.01
CA GLY A 216 1.30 4.42 -1.09
C GLY A 216 1.72 5.76 -1.72
N ALA A 217 2.27 6.70 -0.95
CA ALA A 217 2.84 7.94 -1.47
C ALA A 217 4.11 7.68 -2.28
N PHE A 218 5.02 6.88 -1.77
CA PHE A 218 6.27 6.51 -2.46
C PHE A 218 5.99 5.86 -3.83
N TYR A 219 5.16 4.81 -3.86
CA TYR A 219 4.79 4.16 -5.13
C TYR A 219 3.95 5.05 -6.04
N ALA A 220 3.25 6.06 -5.51
CA ALA A 220 2.50 7.02 -6.32
C ALA A 220 3.44 7.90 -7.16
N VAL A 221 4.56 8.34 -6.59
CA VAL A 221 5.60 9.07 -7.31
C VAL A 221 6.18 8.19 -8.42
N MET A 222 6.51 6.93 -8.11
CA MET A 222 7.07 5.98 -9.08
C MET A 222 6.05 5.53 -10.15
N ASN A 223 4.75 5.73 -9.94
CA ASN A 223 3.71 5.22 -10.83
C ASN A 223 3.78 5.80 -12.25
N ARG A 224 4.34 7.00 -12.41
CA ARG A 224 4.51 7.66 -13.70
C ARG A 224 5.66 7.08 -14.52
N VAL A 225 6.71 6.61 -13.84
CA VAL A 225 7.95 6.09 -14.45
C VAL A 225 8.02 4.57 -14.42
N SER A 226 7.00 3.90 -13.89
CA SER A 226 7.01 2.43 -13.76
C SER A 226 6.80 1.73 -15.10
N LEU A 227 7.47 0.59 -15.27
CA LEU A 227 7.39 -0.24 -16.48
C LEU A 227 6.02 -0.90 -16.64
N PHE A 228 5.36 -1.28 -15.54
CA PHE A 228 4.01 -1.85 -15.59
C PHE A 228 2.98 -0.74 -15.67
N GLN A 229 2.34 -0.54 -16.81
CA GLN A 229 1.46 0.59 -17.12
C GLN A 229 0.05 0.16 -17.50
N MET A 230 -0.89 1.12 -17.42
CA MET A 230 -2.21 1.00 -18.02
C MET A 230 -2.22 1.72 -19.35
N ARG A 231 -2.82 1.11 -20.36
CA ARG A 231 -3.02 1.70 -21.69
C ARG A 231 -4.49 1.71 -22.06
N VAL A 232 -4.88 2.75 -22.77
CA VAL A 232 -6.20 2.89 -23.38
C VAL A 232 -6.00 2.94 -24.89
N ASP A 233 -6.67 2.04 -25.59
CA ASP A 233 -6.70 1.97 -27.05
C ASP A 233 -7.75 3.01 -27.52
N THR A 234 -7.28 4.12 -28.08
CA THR A 234 -8.12 5.26 -28.49
C THR A 234 -9.10 4.88 -29.58
N ASP A 235 -8.69 4.00 -30.54
CA ASP A 235 -9.51 3.60 -31.66
C ASP A 235 -10.72 2.75 -31.25
N LYS A 236 -10.60 2.04 -30.11
CA LYS A 236 -11.67 1.22 -29.52
C LYS A 236 -12.45 1.92 -28.43
N CYS A 237 -11.97 3.09 -28.00
CA CYS A 237 -12.60 3.84 -26.91
C CYS A 237 -13.78 4.67 -27.43
N VAL A 238 -14.98 4.30 -27.00
CA VAL A 238 -16.22 5.03 -27.36
C VAL A 238 -16.58 6.14 -26.36
N SER A 239 -15.65 6.56 -25.53
CA SER A 239 -15.78 7.64 -24.56
C SER A 239 -17.03 7.58 -23.64
N CYS A 240 -17.56 6.39 -23.35
CA CYS A 240 -18.78 6.17 -22.58
C CYS A 240 -18.67 6.49 -21.07
N GLY A 241 -17.46 6.74 -20.55
CA GLY A 241 -17.20 7.09 -19.15
C GLY A 241 -17.43 5.96 -18.14
N ALA A 242 -17.73 4.72 -18.57
CA ALA A 242 -17.97 3.59 -17.67
C ALA A 242 -16.75 3.28 -16.77
N CYS A 243 -15.54 3.39 -17.32
CA CYS A 243 -14.29 3.18 -16.59
C CYS A 243 -14.07 4.21 -15.47
N ALA A 244 -14.40 5.48 -15.70
CA ALA A 244 -14.29 6.55 -14.70
C ALA A 244 -15.34 6.39 -13.59
N ARG A 245 -16.56 5.96 -13.92
CA ARG A 245 -17.62 5.65 -12.93
C ARG A 245 -17.27 4.44 -12.08
N ALA A 246 -16.65 3.40 -12.66
CA ALA A 246 -16.23 2.19 -11.95
C ALA A 246 -14.99 2.40 -11.07
N CYS A 247 -14.24 3.50 -11.23
CA CYS A 247 -13.00 3.75 -10.53
C CYS A 247 -13.24 4.19 -9.08
N LYS A 248 -13.02 3.29 -8.12
CA LYS A 248 -13.12 3.59 -6.68
C LYS A 248 -11.96 4.45 -6.15
N MET A 249 -10.89 4.66 -6.96
CA MET A 249 -9.79 5.57 -6.65
C MET A 249 -9.99 6.99 -7.20
N ASP A 250 -11.15 7.26 -7.79
CA ASP A 250 -11.55 8.54 -8.38
C ASP A 250 -10.55 9.06 -9.44
N VAL A 251 -10.06 8.16 -10.29
CA VAL A 251 -9.18 8.46 -11.42
C VAL A 251 -9.92 8.24 -12.72
N ASP A 252 -9.83 9.19 -13.63
CA ASP A 252 -10.28 9.02 -15.00
C ASP A 252 -9.11 8.50 -15.85
N ILE A 253 -9.18 7.20 -16.19
CA ILE A 253 -8.11 6.53 -16.91
C ILE A 253 -8.01 6.97 -18.37
N THR A 254 -9.08 7.50 -18.95
CA THR A 254 -9.07 7.98 -20.34
C THR A 254 -8.28 9.26 -20.47
N LYS A 255 -8.30 10.11 -19.43
CA LYS A 255 -7.54 11.36 -19.40
C LYS A 255 -6.10 11.16 -18.89
N THR A 256 -5.93 10.33 -17.86
CA THR A 256 -4.63 10.13 -17.19
C THR A 256 -4.41 8.63 -16.88
N PRO A 257 -3.98 7.80 -17.86
CA PRO A 257 -3.86 6.36 -17.69
C PRO A 257 -2.94 5.92 -16.53
N ASN A 258 -1.82 6.62 -16.34
CA ASN A 258 -0.83 6.33 -15.30
C ASN A 258 -0.82 7.36 -14.17
N HIS A 259 -2.01 7.84 -13.81
CA HIS A 259 -2.17 8.78 -12.69
C HIS A 259 -1.55 8.25 -11.40
N ALA A 260 -0.93 9.13 -10.61
CA ALA A 260 -0.28 8.77 -9.34
C ALA A 260 -1.20 8.01 -8.37
N GLU A 261 -2.52 8.25 -8.41
CA GLU A 261 -3.48 7.54 -7.56
C GLU A 261 -4.00 6.21 -8.12
N CYS A 262 -3.68 5.86 -9.36
CA CYS A 262 -4.12 4.60 -9.96
C CYS A 262 -3.37 3.41 -9.33
N ILE A 263 -4.08 2.55 -8.60
CA ILE A 263 -3.53 1.30 -8.02
C ILE A 263 -3.56 0.13 -9.00
N ARG A 264 -3.86 0.38 -10.26
CA ARG A 264 -3.90 -0.63 -11.34
C ARG A 264 -4.75 -1.86 -11.02
N CYS A 265 -5.86 -1.66 -10.31
CA CYS A 265 -6.72 -2.74 -9.83
C CYS A 265 -7.53 -3.46 -10.93
N GLY A 266 -7.57 -2.93 -12.14
CA GLY A 266 -8.27 -3.54 -13.28
C GLY A 266 -9.79 -3.40 -13.26
N MET A 267 -10.41 -2.63 -12.34
CA MET A 267 -11.87 -2.44 -12.34
C MET A 267 -12.36 -1.77 -13.63
N CYS A 268 -11.59 -0.81 -14.14
CA CYS A 268 -11.86 -0.16 -15.43
C CYS A 268 -11.79 -1.14 -16.60
N ILE A 269 -10.89 -2.14 -16.55
CA ILE A 269 -10.80 -3.20 -17.58
C ILE A 269 -12.08 -4.03 -17.60
N LYS A 270 -12.60 -4.40 -16.40
CA LYS A 270 -13.84 -5.17 -16.27
C LYS A 270 -15.08 -4.40 -16.75
N SER A 271 -15.09 -3.09 -16.57
CA SER A 271 -16.23 -2.23 -16.90
C SER A 271 -16.21 -1.70 -18.33
N CYS A 272 -15.14 -1.95 -19.08
CA CYS A 272 -15.02 -1.46 -20.45
C CYS A 272 -15.76 -2.38 -21.46
N PRO A 273 -16.84 -1.92 -22.10
CA PRO A 273 -17.61 -2.74 -23.04
C PRO A 273 -16.80 -3.09 -24.29
N THR A 274 -15.97 -2.17 -24.79
CA THR A 274 -15.16 -2.33 -25.99
C THR A 274 -13.81 -2.96 -25.75
N LYS A 275 -13.48 -3.32 -24.48
CA LYS A 275 -12.17 -3.89 -24.08
C LYS A 275 -10.97 -3.05 -24.55
N ALA A 276 -11.16 -1.72 -24.57
CA ALA A 276 -10.12 -0.77 -24.97
C ALA A 276 -8.99 -0.62 -23.93
N ILE A 277 -9.18 -1.06 -22.68
CA ILE A 277 -8.23 -0.86 -21.58
C ILE A 277 -7.49 -2.16 -21.29
N HIS A 278 -6.15 -2.08 -21.19
CA HIS A 278 -5.31 -3.22 -20.87
C HIS A 278 -4.05 -2.82 -20.12
N TYR A 279 -3.35 -3.80 -19.53
CA TYR A 279 -2.02 -3.61 -18.96
C TYR A 279 -0.95 -3.73 -20.04
N GLN A 280 0.10 -2.93 -19.93
CA GLN A 280 1.29 -3.00 -20.77
C GLN A 280 2.53 -3.03 -19.87
N TYR A 281 3.54 -3.79 -20.29
CA TYR A 281 4.86 -3.79 -19.64
C TYR A 281 5.89 -3.18 -20.61
N GLY A 282 6.72 -2.29 -20.11
CA GLY A 282 7.69 -1.54 -20.92
C GLY A 282 7.21 -0.13 -21.25
N PHE A 283 8.16 0.72 -21.63
CA PHE A 283 7.89 2.06 -22.19
C PHE A 283 7.52 1.83 -23.67
N GLY A 284 6.26 1.46 -23.93
CA GLY A 284 5.77 1.37 -25.30
C GLY A 284 5.79 2.74 -26.00
N ASP A 285 5.87 2.77 -27.33
CA ASP A 285 6.00 3.95 -28.13
C ASP A 285 5.09 5.09 -27.67
N LYS A 286 5.70 6.27 -27.50
CA LYS A 286 5.01 7.52 -27.15
C LYS A 286 4.09 8.04 -28.26
N ALA A 287 3.99 7.30 -29.37
CA ALA A 287 3.35 7.77 -30.61
C ALA A 287 1.84 8.08 -30.48
N ASP A 288 1.14 7.52 -29.46
CA ASP A 288 -0.32 7.68 -29.35
C ASP A 288 -0.81 8.68 -28.29
N ASN A 289 0.10 9.37 -27.61
CA ASN A 289 -0.30 10.31 -26.54
C ASN A 289 -0.35 11.78 -26.96
N ASN A 290 -0.04 12.11 -28.24
CA ASN A 290 -0.01 13.49 -28.75
C ASN A 290 -1.18 13.85 -29.67
N LYS A 291 -2.36 13.32 -29.43
CA LYS A 291 -3.58 14.01 -29.86
C LYS A 291 -4.18 14.68 -28.63
N GLU A 292 -3.62 15.82 -28.29
CA GLU A 292 -4.26 16.84 -27.47
C GLU A 292 -5.58 17.24 -28.13
N ILE A 293 -6.65 17.16 -27.37
CA ILE A 293 -7.86 17.95 -27.54
C ILE A 293 -7.93 18.90 -26.36
#